data_344335b348fac955ee0667418a08f74f
#
_entry.id   344335b348fac955ee0667418a08f74f
#
_cell.length_a   1.000
_cell.length_b   1.000
_cell.length_c   1.000
_cell.angle_alpha   90.00
_cell.angle_beta   90.00
_cell.angle_gamma   90.00
#
_symmetry.space_group_name_H-M   'P 1'
#
loop_
_entity.id
_entity.type
_entity.pdbx_description
1 polymer ?
#
loop_
_entity_poly.entity_id
_entity_poly.type
_entity_poly.pdbx_seq_one_letter_code
_entity_poly.pdbx_strand_id
1 'polypeptide(L)'
;RFNFKLPGENPADAGLTFTAIPTIQWAYESGASSSDALNWGAILAVSKAYSKDLTLGIGAGIFREIDDTKAFPVVLVDWRINDRLRLANPTQAGPAGGAGLELAWTLDDRWEIAGGGAWRTHRFRLDRNGPTPDGIGERKSIPLMLRATWRPAPASRLDLYAGVAVGGELTVHDRDGNELVSQDFDPAPLLGITFQARF
;
A
#
# COMPACT_ATOMS: atom_id res chain seq x y z
N ARG A 1 -7.46 -10.53 3.69
CA ARG A 1 -7.52 -9.77 4.95
C ARG A 1 -8.44 -10.50 5.91
N PHE A 2 -7.95 -10.77 7.12
CA PHE A 2 -8.73 -11.36 8.21
C PHE A 2 -8.83 -10.34 9.32
N ASN A 3 -10.04 -10.13 9.83
CA ASN A 3 -10.28 -9.26 10.98
C ASN A 3 -10.96 -10.09 12.06
N PHE A 4 -10.42 -10.03 13.27
CA PHE A 4 -11.02 -10.61 14.46
C PHE A 4 -11.26 -9.49 15.47
N LYS A 5 -12.48 -9.37 15.97
CA LYS A 5 -12.87 -8.35 16.92
C LYS A 5 -13.07 -8.99 18.30
N LEU A 6 -12.34 -8.50 19.29
CA LEU A 6 -12.64 -8.79 20.69
C LEU A 6 -13.67 -7.76 21.19
N PRO A 7 -14.77 -8.20 21.84
CA PRO A 7 -15.69 -7.28 22.48
C PRO A 7 -14.99 -6.52 23.61
N GLY A 8 -15.37 -5.26 23.84
CA GLY A 8 -14.93 -4.50 25.01
C GLY A 8 -15.55 -5.06 26.30
N GLU A 9 -14.99 -4.72 27.45
CA GLU A 9 -15.49 -5.14 28.77
C GLU A 9 -16.89 -4.58 29.08
N ASN A 10 -17.24 -3.44 28.45
CA ASN A 10 -18.56 -2.83 28.55
C ASN A 10 -19.22 -2.75 27.15
N PRO A 11 -20.55 -2.81 27.02
CA PRO A 11 -21.29 -2.67 25.76
C PRO A 11 -21.02 -1.34 25.03
N ALA A 12 -20.57 -0.31 25.75
CA ALA A 12 -20.18 1.00 25.20
C ALA A 12 -18.72 1.06 24.74
N ASP A 13 -17.88 0.09 25.12
CA ASP A 13 -16.49 0.03 24.72
C ASP A 13 -16.37 -0.65 23.34
N ALA A 14 -15.93 0.13 22.36
CA ALA A 14 -15.50 -0.43 21.09
C ALA A 14 -14.26 -1.32 21.33
N GLY A 15 -14.44 -2.62 21.30
CA GLY A 15 -13.38 -3.60 21.54
C GLY A 15 -12.21 -3.46 20.56
N LEU A 16 -11.14 -4.19 20.84
CA LEU A 16 -9.97 -4.26 19.98
C LEU A 16 -10.28 -5.05 18.70
N THR A 17 -9.81 -4.54 17.57
CA THR A 17 -9.85 -5.24 16.29
C THR A 17 -8.45 -5.68 15.90
N PHE A 18 -8.25 -6.98 15.74
CA PHE A 18 -7.02 -7.55 15.20
C PHE A 18 -7.17 -7.72 13.69
N THR A 19 -6.17 -7.27 12.96
CA THR A 19 -6.12 -7.38 11.49
C THR A 19 -4.89 -8.18 11.09
N ALA A 20 -5.07 -9.19 10.24
CA ALA A 20 -4.00 -9.92 9.60
C ALA A 20 -4.18 -9.87 8.08
N ILE A 21 -3.13 -9.48 7.35
CA ILE A 21 -3.13 -9.40 5.89
C ILE A 21 -1.94 -10.23 5.38
N PRO A 22 -2.11 -11.53 5.20
CA PRO A 22 -1.10 -12.35 4.54
C PRO A 22 -0.99 -11.94 3.07
N THR A 23 0.22 -11.97 2.55
CA THR A 23 0.54 -11.60 1.17
C THR A 23 1.53 -12.60 0.60
N ILE A 24 1.30 -13.02 -0.63
CA ILE A 24 2.23 -13.80 -1.44
C ILE A 24 2.31 -13.13 -2.80
N GLN A 25 3.51 -12.88 -3.28
CA GLN A 25 3.76 -12.19 -4.54
C GLN A 25 5.00 -12.75 -5.22
N TRP A 26 4.97 -12.83 -6.55
CA TRP A 26 6.13 -13.09 -7.40
C TRP A 26 6.46 -11.80 -8.15
N ALA A 27 7.71 -11.36 -8.05
CA ALA A 27 8.18 -10.15 -8.70
C ALA A 27 9.51 -10.44 -9.43
N TYR A 28 9.48 -10.46 -10.76
CA TYR A 28 10.62 -10.81 -11.60
C TYR A 28 10.54 -10.21 -12.98
N GLU A 29 11.69 -10.02 -13.61
CA GLU A 29 11.80 -9.69 -15.02
C GLU A 29 11.55 -10.91 -15.92
N SER A 30 11.18 -10.65 -17.16
CA SER A 30 11.12 -11.71 -18.19
C SER A 30 12.51 -12.35 -18.35
N GLY A 31 12.58 -13.67 -18.23
CA GLY A 31 13.85 -14.41 -18.26
C GLY A 31 14.43 -14.78 -16.89
N ALA A 32 13.92 -14.20 -15.80
CA ALA A 32 14.30 -14.58 -14.44
C ALA A 32 13.62 -15.89 -13.99
N SER A 33 14.18 -16.53 -12.96
CA SER A 33 13.56 -17.69 -12.32
C SER A 33 12.40 -17.25 -11.41
N SER A 34 11.21 -17.70 -11.69
CA SER A 34 10.04 -17.43 -10.84
C SER A 34 10.12 -18.10 -9.47
N SER A 35 10.85 -19.23 -9.34
CA SER A 35 11.06 -19.91 -8.05
C SER A 35 11.86 -19.06 -7.06
N ASP A 36 12.77 -18.22 -7.56
CA ASP A 36 13.68 -17.39 -6.77
C ASP A 36 13.15 -15.95 -6.59
N ALA A 37 11.92 -15.68 -7.02
CA ALA A 37 11.26 -14.38 -7.02
C ALA A 37 10.06 -14.31 -6.06
N LEU A 38 9.94 -15.29 -5.17
CA LEU A 38 8.84 -15.36 -4.21
C LEU A 38 9.04 -14.38 -3.06
N ASN A 39 8.10 -13.47 -2.90
CA ASN A 39 7.96 -12.62 -1.74
C ASN A 39 6.72 -13.04 -0.96
N TRP A 40 6.84 -13.18 0.35
CA TRP A 40 5.71 -13.53 1.19
C TRP A 40 5.85 -12.92 2.57
N GLY A 41 4.73 -12.71 3.23
CA GLY A 41 4.73 -12.13 4.56
C GLY A 41 3.34 -11.79 5.05
N ALA A 42 3.26 -10.99 6.07
CA ALA A 42 1.99 -10.52 6.60
C ALA A 42 2.13 -9.15 7.25
N ILE A 43 1.04 -8.39 7.23
CA ILE A 43 0.83 -7.25 8.10
C ILE A 43 -0.07 -7.72 9.25
N LEU A 44 0.39 -7.49 10.48
CA LEU A 44 -0.36 -7.73 11.71
C LEU A 44 -0.57 -6.40 12.40
N ALA A 45 -1.81 -6.10 12.78
CA ALA A 45 -2.14 -4.83 13.43
C ALA A 45 -3.26 -5.00 14.44
N VAL A 46 -3.26 -4.13 15.44
CA VAL A 46 -4.35 -3.96 16.38
C VAL A 46 -4.86 -2.52 16.29
N SER A 47 -6.18 -2.36 16.28
CA SER A 47 -6.83 -1.06 16.26
C SER A 47 -7.97 -0.98 17.26
N LYS A 48 -8.26 0.23 17.72
CA LYS A 48 -9.37 0.55 18.61
C LYS A 48 -10.14 1.75 18.06
N ALA A 49 -11.46 1.66 18.08
CA ALA A 49 -12.32 2.81 17.86
C ALA A 49 -12.41 3.62 19.15
N TYR A 50 -11.89 4.83 19.12
CA TYR A 50 -11.93 5.78 20.24
C TYR A 50 -13.25 6.57 20.25
N SER A 51 -13.85 6.71 19.09
CA SER A 51 -15.19 7.28 18.92
C SER A 51 -15.84 6.66 17.67
N LYS A 52 -17.08 7.07 17.37
CA LYS A 52 -17.75 6.72 16.10
C LYS A 52 -17.02 7.24 14.86
N ASP A 53 -16.18 8.26 15.04
CA ASP A 53 -15.50 8.99 13.98
C ASP A 53 -13.99 8.78 13.96
N LEU A 54 -13.41 8.10 14.99
CA LEU A 54 -11.97 7.90 15.11
C LEU A 54 -11.60 6.47 15.46
N THR A 55 -10.91 5.79 14.56
CA THR A 55 -10.22 4.52 14.79
C THR A 55 -8.73 4.71 14.58
N LEU A 56 -7.95 4.32 15.55
CA LEU A 56 -6.49 4.31 15.48
C LEU A 56 -5.96 2.91 15.76
N GLY A 57 -4.83 2.59 15.16
CA GLY A 57 -4.17 1.31 15.38
C GLY A 57 -2.69 1.35 15.05
N ILE A 58 -2.00 0.35 15.53
CA ILE A 58 -0.58 0.12 15.27
C ILE A 58 -0.34 -1.33 14.92
N GLY A 59 0.73 -1.59 14.19
CA GLY A 59 1.08 -2.93 13.79
C GLY A 59 2.49 -3.02 13.23
N ALA A 60 2.79 -4.17 12.63
CA ALA A 60 4.04 -4.39 11.91
C ALA A 60 3.76 -5.19 10.63
N GLY A 61 4.48 -4.87 9.58
CA GLY A 61 4.65 -5.71 8.41
C GLY A 61 5.95 -6.51 8.55
N ILE A 62 5.89 -7.81 8.26
CA ILE A 62 7.06 -8.70 8.23
C ILE A 62 6.99 -9.45 6.91
N PHE A 63 7.99 -9.26 6.06
CA PHE A 63 8.03 -9.84 4.71
C PHE A 63 9.39 -10.47 4.44
N ARG A 64 9.36 -11.68 3.95
CA ARG A 64 10.50 -12.31 3.29
C ARG A 64 10.49 -11.88 1.83
N GLU A 65 11.45 -11.06 1.46
CA GLU A 65 11.61 -10.52 0.10
C GLU A 65 12.87 -11.12 -0.51
N ILE A 66 12.70 -12.05 -1.44
CA ILE A 66 13.78 -12.67 -2.23
C ILE A 66 14.94 -13.19 -1.36
N ASP A 67 15.81 -12.31 -0.89
CA ASP A 67 17.06 -12.59 -0.16
C ASP A 67 17.01 -12.17 1.31
N ASP A 68 16.09 -11.27 1.69
CA ASP A 68 16.09 -10.61 3.00
C ASP A 68 14.71 -10.67 3.69
N THR A 69 14.71 -10.50 5.00
CA THR A 69 13.49 -10.37 5.80
C THR A 69 13.40 -8.94 6.33
N LYS A 70 12.39 -8.20 5.87
CA LYS A 70 12.16 -6.82 6.26
C LYS A 70 11.00 -6.72 7.22
N ALA A 71 11.17 -5.90 8.24
CA ALA A 71 10.12 -5.52 9.16
C ALA A 71 9.96 -4.00 9.18
N PHE A 72 8.71 -3.52 9.21
CA PHE A 72 8.40 -2.09 9.26
C PHE A 72 7.17 -1.84 10.13
N PRO A 73 7.09 -0.68 10.81
CA PRO A 73 5.92 -0.31 11.58
C PRO A 73 4.75 0.05 10.66
N VAL A 74 3.53 -0.23 11.12
CA VAL A 74 2.29 0.14 10.44
C VAL A 74 1.45 0.97 11.39
N VAL A 75 0.94 2.10 10.90
CA VAL A 75 -0.03 2.93 11.61
C VAL A 75 -1.36 2.85 10.86
N LEU A 76 -2.43 2.53 11.58
CA LEU A 76 -3.78 2.52 11.06
C LEU A 76 -4.52 3.78 11.53
N VAL A 77 -5.09 4.51 10.58
CA VAL A 77 -5.88 5.69 10.83
C VAL A 77 -7.16 5.59 10.01
N ASP A 78 -8.30 5.82 10.66
CA ASP A 78 -9.58 6.08 10.04
C ASP A 78 -10.26 7.15 10.88
N TRP A 79 -10.16 8.40 10.42
CA TRP A 79 -10.68 9.57 11.13
C TRP A 79 -11.62 10.37 10.24
N ARG A 80 -12.90 10.33 10.59
CA ARG A 80 -13.90 11.24 10.03
C ARG A 80 -13.82 12.56 10.77
N ILE A 81 -13.11 13.53 10.19
CA ILE A 81 -12.88 14.87 10.79
C ILE A 81 -14.20 15.62 10.89
N ASN A 82 -15.02 15.48 9.86
CA ASN A 82 -16.40 15.97 9.80
C ASN A 82 -17.20 15.17 8.75
N ASP A 83 -18.44 15.58 8.47
CA ASP A 83 -19.33 14.84 7.54
C ASP A 83 -18.79 14.74 6.10
N ARG A 84 -17.83 15.59 5.73
CA ARG A 84 -17.26 15.63 4.38
C ARG A 84 -15.79 15.26 4.31
N LEU A 85 -15.06 15.35 5.41
CA LEU A 85 -13.60 15.21 5.42
C LEU A 85 -13.17 14.00 6.24
N ARG A 86 -12.39 13.11 5.62
CA ARG A 86 -11.89 11.88 6.24
C ARG A 86 -10.41 11.69 5.95
N LEU A 87 -9.63 11.42 6.99
CA LEU A 87 -8.24 10.99 6.90
C LEU A 87 -8.16 9.48 7.15
N ALA A 88 -7.62 8.72 6.21
CA ALA A 88 -7.51 7.28 6.37
C ALA A 88 -6.30 6.72 5.60
N ASN A 89 -5.91 5.50 5.93
CA ASN A 89 -5.02 4.76 5.04
C ASN A 89 -5.73 4.50 3.71
N PRO A 90 -5.06 4.70 2.56
CA PRO A 90 -5.67 4.50 1.25
C PRO A 90 -6.20 3.07 1.10
N THR A 91 -7.27 2.94 0.35
CA THR A 91 -7.76 1.62 -0.03
C THR A 91 -6.75 0.94 -0.94
N GLN A 92 -6.62 -0.39 -0.85
CA GLN A 92 -5.63 -1.19 -1.59
C GLN A 92 -5.73 -1.06 -3.14
N ALA A 93 -6.80 -0.47 -3.63
CA ALA A 93 -7.08 -0.37 -5.07
C ALA A 93 -6.34 0.75 -5.81
N GLY A 94 -5.62 1.62 -5.11
CA GLY A 94 -4.89 2.75 -5.72
C GLY A 94 -3.41 2.44 -5.96
N PRO A 95 -2.75 3.23 -6.80
CA PRO A 95 -1.31 3.10 -7.06
C PRO A 95 -0.43 3.29 -5.82
N ALA A 96 -0.94 3.95 -4.77
CA ALA A 96 -0.25 4.12 -3.50
C ALA A 96 -0.28 2.86 -2.61
N GLY A 97 -1.17 1.90 -2.89
CA GLY A 97 -1.34 0.72 -2.02
C GLY A 97 -1.81 1.07 -0.61
N GLY A 98 -1.73 0.10 0.30
CA GLY A 98 -2.22 0.25 1.69
C GLY A 98 -1.29 0.98 2.66
N ALA A 99 -0.06 1.33 2.25
CA ALA A 99 0.96 1.92 3.13
C ALA A 99 1.08 3.44 2.88
N GLY A 100 0.12 4.20 3.33
CA GLY A 100 0.11 5.66 3.18
C GLY A 100 -1.02 6.31 3.95
N LEU A 101 -1.19 7.61 3.72
CA LEU A 101 -2.30 8.40 4.24
C LEU A 101 -2.96 9.16 3.10
N GLU A 102 -4.29 9.23 3.16
CA GLU A 102 -5.12 9.95 2.19
C GLU A 102 -6.15 10.79 2.94
N LEU A 103 -6.23 12.06 2.58
CA LEU A 103 -7.28 12.97 3.01
C LEU A 103 -8.33 13.06 1.92
N ALA A 104 -9.53 12.58 2.18
CA ALA A 104 -10.65 12.55 1.26
C ALA A 104 -11.69 13.60 1.62
N TRP A 105 -12.20 14.30 0.60
CA TRP A 105 -13.28 15.26 0.71
C TRP A 105 -14.46 14.83 -0.16
N THR A 106 -15.58 14.51 0.49
CA THR A 106 -16.85 14.19 -0.15
C THR A 106 -17.53 15.50 -0.60
N LEU A 107 -17.67 15.67 -1.90
CA LEU A 107 -18.34 16.84 -2.49
C LEU A 107 -19.86 16.69 -2.42
N ASP A 108 -20.34 15.51 -2.82
CA ASP A 108 -21.74 15.10 -2.80
C ASP A 108 -21.86 13.56 -2.77
N ASP A 109 -23.05 13.02 -2.95
CA ASP A 109 -23.33 11.56 -2.91
C ASP A 109 -22.60 10.77 -4.02
N ARG A 110 -22.17 11.44 -5.09
CA ARG A 110 -21.55 10.83 -6.27
C ARG A 110 -20.07 11.13 -6.39
N TRP A 111 -19.60 12.25 -5.87
CA TRP A 111 -18.25 12.73 -6.08
C TRP A 111 -17.45 12.89 -4.78
N GLU A 112 -16.24 12.40 -4.83
CA GLU A 112 -15.23 12.54 -3.78
C GLU A 112 -13.89 12.87 -4.42
N ILE A 113 -13.15 13.79 -3.86
CA ILE A 113 -11.75 14.04 -4.21
C ILE A 113 -10.87 13.71 -3.02
N ALA A 114 -9.67 13.22 -3.28
CA ALA A 114 -8.73 12.92 -2.22
C ALA A 114 -7.30 13.21 -2.66
N GLY A 115 -6.45 13.49 -1.67
CA GLY A 115 -5.02 13.65 -1.88
C GLY A 115 -4.25 12.89 -0.81
N GLY A 116 -3.14 12.31 -1.21
CA GLY A 116 -2.35 11.52 -0.28
C GLY A 116 -1.03 11.05 -0.87
N GLY A 117 -0.32 10.28 -0.07
CA GLY A 117 0.95 9.69 -0.47
C GLY A 117 1.28 8.45 0.33
N ALA A 118 2.25 7.70 -0.17
CA ALA A 118 2.73 6.49 0.47
C ALA A 118 4.22 6.30 0.25
N TRP A 119 4.86 5.57 1.14
CA TRP A 119 6.19 5.05 0.87
C TRP A 119 6.07 3.73 0.12
N ARG A 120 6.85 3.54 -0.95
CA ARG A 120 6.90 2.31 -1.71
C ARG A 120 8.32 1.81 -1.89
N THR A 121 8.48 0.54 -1.61
CA THR A 121 9.66 -0.25 -2.01
C THR A 121 9.17 -1.45 -2.79
N HIS A 122 9.82 -1.76 -3.90
CA HIS A 122 9.53 -2.92 -4.72
C HIS A 122 10.83 -3.60 -5.12
N ARG A 123 10.96 -4.87 -4.72
CA ARG A 123 12.11 -5.72 -5.06
C ARG A 123 11.67 -6.79 -6.06
N PHE A 124 12.51 -7.06 -7.03
CA PHE A 124 12.24 -8.02 -8.09
C PHE A 124 13.52 -8.70 -8.54
N ARG A 125 13.39 -9.95 -9.02
CA ARG A 125 14.52 -10.72 -9.55
C ARG A 125 14.83 -10.25 -10.96
N LEU A 126 16.12 -10.01 -11.26
CA LEU A 126 16.61 -9.63 -12.58
C LEU A 126 16.77 -10.86 -13.48
N ASP A 127 16.77 -10.62 -14.80
CA ASP A 127 16.99 -11.64 -15.82
C ASP A 127 18.33 -12.37 -15.60
N ARG A 128 18.31 -13.70 -15.70
CA ARG A 128 19.51 -14.56 -15.59
C ARG A 128 20.51 -14.36 -16.72
N ASN A 129 20.06 -13.83 -17.87
CA ASN A 129 20.90 -13.56 -19.04
C ASN A 129 21.26 -12.07 -19.16
N GLY A 130 20.85 -11.26 -18.20
CA GLY A 130 21.10 -9.81 -18.18
C GLY A 130 22.52 -9.45 -17.70
N PRO A 131 22.81 -8.15 -17.60
CA PRO A 131 24.10 -7.66 -17.13
C PRO A 131 24.47 -8.06 -15.70
N THR A 132 23.44 -8.31 -14.87
CA THR A 132 23.58 -8.81 -13.49
C THR A 132 22.75 -10.08 -13.35
N PRO A 133 23.29 -11.24 -13.75
CA PRO A 133 22.53 -12.49 -13.79
C PRO A 133 21.96 -12.89 -12.43
N ASP A 134 20.65 -13.18 -12.39
CA ASP A 134 19.91 -13.51 -11.16
C ASP A 134 20.09 -12.49 -10.03
N GLY A 135 20.43 -11.24 -10.33
CA GLY A 135 20.53 -10.16 -9.38
C GLY A 135 19.18 -9.69 -8.87
N ILE A 136 19.19 -8.65 -8.04
CA ILE A 136 17.97 -8.08 -7.45
C ILE A 136 17.89 -6.60 -7.81
N GLY A 137 16.78 -6.20 -8.42
CA GLY A 137 16.41 -4.80 -8.58
C GLY A 137 15.56 -4.35 -7.38
N GLU A 138 15.91 -3.21 -6.80
CA GLU A 138 15.11 -2.55 -5.78
C GLU A 138 14.74 -1.13 -6.23
N ARG A 139 13.45 -0.82 -6.25
CA ARG A 139 12.95 0.51 -6.57
C ARG A 139 12.24 1.09 -5.36
N LYS A 140 12.69 2.25 -4.91
CA LYS A 140 12.03 3.05 -3.87
C LYS A 140 11.41 4.29 -4.47
N SER A 141 10.29 4.76 -3.95
CA SER A 141 9.69 6.05 -4.32
C SER A 141 8.60 6.44 -3.34
N ILE A 142 8.22 7.72 -3.38
CA ILE A 142 7.09 8.27 -2.64
C ILE A 142 6.07 8.76 -3.68
N PRO A 143 5.05 7.96 -4.05
CA PRO A 143 3.93 8.44 -4.85
C PRO A 143 3.10 9.45 -4.07
N LEU A 144 2.97 10.64 -4.61
CA LEU A 144 2.02 11.68 -4.19
C LEU A 144 0.89 11.73 -5.20
N MET A 145 -0.37 11.62 -4.77
CA MET A 145 -1.49 11.39 -5.67
C MET A 145 -2.70 12.22 -5.29
N LEU A 146 -3.41 12.66 -6.32
CA LEU A 146 -4.79 13.11 -6.27
C LEU A 146 -5.68 12.01 -6.84
N ARG A 147 -6.83 11.79 -6.23
CA ARG A 147 -7.86 10.86 -6.67
C ARG A 147 -9.18 11.59 -6.84
N ALA A 148 -9.85 11.36 -7.96
CA ALA A 148 -11.25 11.71 -8.16
C ALA A 148 -12.07 10.42 -8.22
N THR A 149 -13.04 10.29 -7.34
CA THR A 149 -13.97 9.16 -7.29
C THR A 149 -15.32 9.57 -7.81
N TRP A 150 -15.85 8.81 -8.76
CA TRP A 150 -17.20 8.93 -9.22
C TRP A 150 -18.01 7.66 -8.91
N ARG A 151 -19.20 7.83 -8.31
CA ARG A 151 -20.13 6.74 -7.98
C ARG A 151 -21.39 6.88 -8.85
N PRO A 152 -21.39 6.30 -10.08
CA PRO A 152 -22.55 6.40 -10.96
C PRO A 152 -23.79 5.69 -10.42
N ALA A 153 -23.60 4.63 -9.62
CA ALA A 153 -24.65 3.86 -8.94
C ALA A 153 -24.14 3.40 -7.56
N PRO A 154 -25.05 3.04 -6.62
CA PRO A 154 -24.68 2.64 -5.26
C PRO A 154 -23.67 1.48 -5.19
N ALA A 155 -23.68 0.59 -6.18
CA ALA A 155 -22.80 -0.57 -6.25
C ALA A 155 -21.59 -0.38 -7.16
N SER A 156 -21.40 0.82 -7.76
CA SER A 156 -20.33 1.10 -8.74
C SER A 156 -19.47 2.27 -8.32
N ARG A 157 -18.17 2.14 -8.52
CA ARG A 157 -17.17 3.17 -8.22
C ARG A 157 -16.10 3.20 -9.31
N LEU A 158 -15.82 4.40 -9.80
CA LEU A 158 -14.72 4.70 -10.72
C LEU A 158 -13.76 5.66 -10.03
N ASP A 159 -12.51 5.28 -9.89
CA ASP A 159 -11.44 6.13 -9.37
C ASP A 159 -10.46 6.50 -10.47
N LEU A 160 -10.22 7.78 -10.63
CA LEU A 160 -9.18 8.34 -11.49
C LEU A 160 -8.07 8.89 -10.60
N TYR A 161 -6.83 8.59 -10.96
CA TYR A 161 -5.65 9.01 -10.21
C TYR A 161 -4.71 9.81 -11.10
N ALA A 162 -4.19 10.90 -10.57
CA ALA A 162 -3.09 11.65 -11.15
C ALA A 162 -2.08 12.01 -10.05
N GLY A 163 -0.80 11.97 -10.35
CA GLY A 163 0.21 12.23 -9.34
C GLY A 163 1.62 12.20 -9.87
N VAL A 164 2.55 12.17 -8.93
CA VAL A 164 3.99 12.12 -9.21
C VAL A 164 4.67 11.20 -8.20
N ALA A 165 5.58 10.35 -8.66
CA ALA A 165 6.50 9.62 -7.80
C ALA A 165 7.75 10.49 -7.60
N VAL A 166 8.04 10.84 -6.36
CA VAL A 166 9.23 11.63 -5.98
C VAL A 166 10.18 10.77 -5.12
N GLY A 167 11.41 11.26 -4.92
CA GLY A 167 12.43 10.54 -4.14
C GLY A 167 12.69 9.15 -4.70
N GLY A 168 12.74 9.06 -6.03
CA GLY A 168 12.96 7.82 -6.74
C GLY A 168 14.40 7.35 -6.66
N GLU A 169 14.61 6.09 -6.22
CA GLU A 169 15.91 5.42 -6.16
C GLU A 169 15.78 4.04 -6.82
N LEU A 170 16.69 3.69 -7.68
CA LEU A 170 16.84 2.36 -8.26
C LEU A 170 18.19 1.79 -7.82
N THR A 171 18.14 0.68 -7.10
CA THR A 171 19.33 -0.03 -6.63
C THR A 171 19.41 -1.40 -7.27
N VAL A 172 20.59 -1.78 -7.74
CA VAL A 172 20.87 -3.11 -8.25
C VAL A 172 21.82 -3.82 -7.28
N HIS A 173 21.42 -5.01 -6.88
CA HIS A 173 22.22 -5.89 -6.05
C HIS A 173 22.63 -7.13 -6.85
N ASP A 174 23.75 -7.74 -6.46
CA ASP A 174 24.11 -9.04 -6.97
C ASP A 174 23.14 -10.15 -6.50
N ARG A 175 23.39 -11.40 -6.87
CA ARG A 175 22.56 -12.54 -6.47
C ARG A 175 22.50 -12.73 -4.95
N ASP A 176 23.56 -12.37 -4.24
CA ASP A 176 23.75 -12.57 -2.80
C ASP A 176 23.23 -11.35 -1.98
N GLY A 177 22.70 -10.33 -2.65
CA GLY A 177 22.09 -9.16 -2.03
C GLY A 177 23.09 -8.01 -1.75
N ASN A 178 24.34 -8.09 -2.23
CA ASN A 178 25.28 -6.98 -2.11
C ASN A 178 24.95 -5.88 -3.12
N GLU A 179 24.92 -4.64 -2.67
CA GLU A 179 24.66 -3.48 -3.53
C GLU A 179 25.81 -3.29 -4.53
N LEU A 180 25.48 -3.23 -5.81
CA LEU A 180 26.42 -2.97 -6.91
C LEU A 180 26.36 -1.53 -7.37
N VAL A 181 25.15 -0.97 -7.49
CA VAL A 181 24.93 0.41 -7.93
C VAL A 181 23.60 0.91 -7.39
N SER A 182 23.57 2.16 -6.97
CA SER A 182 22.33 2.89 -6.65
C SER A 182 22.31 4.20 -7.42
N GLN A 183 21.16 4.54 -7.97
CA GLN A 183 20.95 5.75 -8.74
C GLN A 183 19.58 6.35 -8.45
N ASP A 184 19.58 7.65 -8.18
CA ASP A 184 18.35 8.43 -8.12
C ASP A 184 17.76 8.62 -9.52
N PHE A 185 16.44 8.71 -9.61
CA PHE A 185 15.77 9.08 -10.83
C PHE A 185 14.83 10.27 -10.61
N ASP A 186 14.64 11.06 -11.66
CA ASP A 186 13.79 12.23 -11.65
C ASP A 186 12.32 11.90 -11.32
N PRO A 187 11.58 12.88 -10.77
CA PRO A 187 10.14 12.68 -10.51
C PRO A 187 9.40 12.20 -11.75
N ALA A 188 8.65 11.12 -11.60
CA ALA A 188 7.91 10.48 -12.68
C ALA A 188 6.40 10.69 -12.54
N PRO A 189 5.68 11.09 -13.61
CA PRO A 189 4.23 11.22 -13.55
C PRO A 189 3.54 9.87 -13.37
N LEU A 190 2.44 9.87 -12.63
CA LEU A 190 1.61 8.71 -12.36
C LEU A 190 0.18 8.99 -12.80
N LEU A 191 -0.40 8.05 -13.56
CA LEU A 191 -1.80 8.04 -13.92
C LEU A 191 -2.38 6.67 -13.63
N GLY A 192 -3.62 6.62 -13.20
CA GLY A 192 -4.29 5.35 -12.94
C GLY A 192 -5.80 5.47 -13.01
N ILE A 193 -6.42 4.34 -13.29
CA ILE A 193 -7.87 4.17 -13.29
C ILE A 193 -8.22 2.85 -12.61
N THR A 194 -9.23 2.89 -11.75
CA THR A 194 -9.77 1.69 -11.12
C THR A 194 -11.29 1.71 -11.19
N PHE A 195 -11.88 0.64 -11.66
CA PHE A 195 -13.33 0.44 -11.65
C PHE A 195 -13.69 -0.73 -10.74
N GLN A 196 -14.67 -0.53 -9.90
CA GLN A 196 -15.22 -1.56 -9.01
C GLN A 196 -16.74 -1.61 -9.18
N ALA A 197 -17.28 -2.80 -9.32
CA ALA A 197 -18.72 -3.05 -9.31
C ALA A 197 -19.02 -4.26 -8.42
N ARG A 198 -20.11 -4.20 -7.68
CA ARG A 198 -20.66 -5.33 -6.92
C ARG A 198 -21.96 -5.76 -7.57
N PHE A 199 -22.09 -7.05 -7.80
CA PHE A 199 -23.29 -7.68 -8.40
C PHE A 199 -24.07 -8.43 -7.33
#